data_adac0fdb4a9080a192570838155655b1
#
_entry.id   adac0fdb4a9080a192570838155655b1
#
_cell.length_a   1.000
_cell.length_b   1.000
_cell.length_c   1.000
_cell.angle_alpha   90.00
_cell.angle_beta   90.00
_cell.angle_gamma   90.00
#
_symmetry.space_group_name_H-M   'P 1'
#
loop_
_entity.id
_entity.type
_entity.pdbx_description
1 polymer ?
#
loop_
_entity_poly.entity_id
_entity_poly.type
_entity_poly.pdbx_seq_one_letter_code
_entity_poly.pdbx_strand_id
1 'polypeptide(L)'
;IDKKKKILWIAHRQMLLDQAAESFQKFAYTEVIPHVSSFCFRIVSGASTHDRTIDIRPDDNLLIVSKDSLGRNMDRLEKWIHGEKELFLIVDEAHHATAKTYRKIIDYVKSQVPNLKMIGLTATPFRTSENEQGLLAKIFTDGIKNGQTVHGDVGITYQIGLKELIKRQILSKPIFESYYTDEEYGASMGADAWNSIQNFDALPDEIASQMADSAARNQLIVETYKNKCHEYGQTILFAVNVVHAIQLTALFRKAGIKADYIVSAIRDSITGVTISREDNQRNIEAYRNGELQVLINVNILTEGIDLPQTKTVFLARPTVSSILMTQMVGRALRGPEAGGTASAYIVSFVDHWNEHIAWVNPESLFDGNNDFRDNDPERIKRELRMIAISKIEEFASILDDSVDTSALEKVPFEQRIPVGMYAFTYLEESGMDHAYQVMVYDSTQAAYQDLMEALPALFDSFAISEE
;
A
#
# COMPACT_ATOMS: atom_id res chain seq x y z
N ILE A 1 -22.38 16.77 -5.15
CA ILE A 1 -23.67 16.45 -5.76
C ILE A 1 -24.67 17.54 -5.40
N ASP A 2 -24.95 17.79 -4.13
CA ASP A 2 -25.97 18.76 -3.69
C ASP A 2 -25.73 20.18 -4.25
N LYS A 3 -24.49 20.61 -4.40
CA LYS A 3 -24.10 21.89 -5.04
C LYS A 3 -24.10 21.84 -6.58
N LYS A 4 -24.63 20.80 -7.20
CA LYS A 4 -24.63 20.55 -8.65
C LYS A 4 -23.22 20.54 -9.27
N LYS A 5 -22.22 20.07 -8.52
CA LYS A 5 -20.85 19.93 -8.99
C LYS A 5 -20.57 18.47 -9.34
N LYS A 6 -19.78 18.27 -10.39
CA LYS A 6 -19.35 16.93 -10.79
C LYS A 6 -18.30 16.37 -9.81
N ILE A 7 -18.34 15.05 -9.65
CA ILE A 7 -17.40 14.30 -8.81
C ILE A 7 -16.74 13.24 -9.68
N LEU A 8 -15.43 13.21 -9.65
CA LEU A 8 -14.62 12.15 -10.22
C LEU A 8 -13.99 11.35 -9.07
N TRP A 9 -14.40 10.09 -8.91
CA TRP A 9 -13.82 9.15 -7.96
C TRP A 9 -12.94 8.16 -8.69
N ILE A 10 -11.66 8.07 -8.33
CA ILE A 10 -10.70 7.18 -8.98
C ILE A 10 -10.18 6.16 -7.97
N ALA A 11 -10.22 4.88 -8.36
CA ALA A 11 -9.58 3.81 -7.63
C ALA A 11 -8.83 2.86 -8.58
N HIS A 12 -7.96 2.01 -8.03
CA HIS A 12 -7.15 1.10 -8.84
C HIS A 12 -7.77 -0.30 -8.98
N ARG A 13 -8.67 -0.70 -8.08
CA ARG A 13 -9.33 -2.01 -8.08
C ARG A 13 -10.84 -1.89 -8.34
N GLN A 14 -11.39 -2.83 -9.10
CA GLN A 14 -12.80 -2.85 -9.46
C GLN A 14 -13.71 -2.90 -8.23
N MET A 15 -13.36 -3.71 -7.24
CA MET A 15 -14.14 -3.83 -5.99
C MET A 15 -14.23 -2.53 -5.19
N LEU A 16 -13.20 -1.68 -5.22
CA LEU A 16 -13.26 -0.36 -4.58
C LEU A 16 -14.26 0.55 -5.28
N LEU A 17 -14.47 0.37 -6.59
CA LEU A 17 -15.48 1.13 -7.34
C LEU A 17 -16.88 0.71 -6.92
N ASP A 18 -17.12 -0.59 -6.75
CA ASP A 18 -18.42 -1.12 -6.27
C ASP A 18 -18.73 -0.60 -4.86
N GLN A 19 -17.77 -0.68 -3.94
CA GLN A 19 -17.91 -0.17 -2.58
C GLN A 19 -18.18 1.34 -2.52
N ALA A 20 -17.51 2.12 -3.37
CA ALA A 20 -17.78 3.54 -3.48
C ALA A 20 -19.20 3.79 -3.95
N ALA A 21 -19.67 3.08 -4.98
CA ALA A 21 -21.03 3.19 -5.50
C ALA A 21 -22.07 2.80 -4.46
N GLU A 22 -21.89 1.68 -3.77
CA GLU A 22 -22.77 1.23 -2.69
C GLU A 22 -22.85 2.26 -1.55
N SER A 23 -21.69 2.85 -1.18
CA SER A 23 -21.64 3.91 -0.16
C SER A 23 -22.40 5.15 -0.60
N PHE A 24 -22.25 5.59 -1.85
CA PHE A 24 -23.03 6.70 -2.38
C PHE A 24 -24.52 6.39 -2.39
N GLN A 25 -24.93 5.20 -2.80
CA GLN A 25 -26.33 4.77 -2.79
C GLN A 25 -26.90 4.74 -1.38
N LYS A 26 -26.15 4.21 -0.41
CA LYS A 26 -26.57 4.08 0.98
C LYS A 26 -26.75 5.44 1.67
N PHE A 27 -25.87 6.40 1.39
CA PHE A 27 -25.84 7.68 2.10
C PHE A 27 -26.37 8.86 1.30
N ALA A 28 -26.78 8.68 0.05
CA ALA A 28 -27.35 9.74 -0.79
C ALA A 28 -28.86 9.89 -0.54
N TYR A 29 -29.23 10.25 0.68
CA TYR A 29 -30.62 10.50 1.04
C TYR A 29 -30.90 12.01 1.29
N THR A 30 -32.15 12.37 1.36
CA THR A 30 -32.64 13.77 1.33
C THR A 30 -32.00 14.65 2.42
N GLU A 31 -31.71 14.11 3.59
CA GLU A 31 -31.09 14.89 4.68
C GLU A 31 -29.62 15.26 4.37
N VAL A 32 -28.92 14.46 3.56
CA VAL A 32 -27.53 14.71 3.17
C VAL A 32 -27.44 15.55 1.89
N ILE A 33 -28.38 15.35 0.96
CA ILE A 33 -28.44 16.09 -0.33
C ILE A 33 -29.83 16.74 -0.55
N PRO A 34 -30.21 17.72 0.28
CA PRO A 34 -31.56 18.25 0.32
C PRO A 34 -32.02 19.01 -0.95
N HIS A 35 -31.06 19.49 -1.76
CA HIS A 35 -31.36 20.32 -2.93
C HIS A 35 -31.35 19.56 -4.26
N VAL A 36 -31.15 18.26 -4.24
CA VAL A 36 -31.09 17.41 -5.44
C VAL A 36 -32.06 16.24 -5.28
N SER A 37 -33.03 16.17 -6.19
CA SER A 37 -34.01 15.07 -6.22
C SER A 37 -33.49 13.80 -6.85
N SER A 38 -32.52 13.92 -7.75
CA SER A 38 -31.84 12.78 -8.43
C SER A 38 -30.47 13.18 -8.96
N PHE A 39 -29.60 12.24 -9.10
CA PHE A 39 -28.32 12.42 -9.79
C PHE A 39 -27.94 11.15 -10.59
N CYS A 40 -27.21 11.36 -11.67
CA CYS A 40 -26.68 10.27 -12.49
C CYS A 40 -25.28 9.89 -12.02
N PHE A 41 -25.04 8.62 -11.76
CA PHE A 41 -23.70 8.11 -11.51
C PHE A 41 -23.38 6.95 -12.46
N ARG A 42 -22.10 6.72 -12.68
CA ARG A 42 -21.61 5.67 -13.56
C ARG A 42 -20.36 5.01 -12.97
N ILE A 43 -20.32 3.68 -13.03
CA ILE A 43 -19.16 2.87 -12.61
C ILE A 43 -18.47 2.41 -13.87
N VAL A 44 -17.23 2.85 -14.09
CA VAL A 44 -16.50 2.59 -15.33
C VAL A 44 -15.22 1.80 -15.08
N SER A 45 -15.17 0.59 -15.62
CA SER A 45 -13.94 -0.22 -15.57
C SER A 45 -13.89 -1.24 -16.74
N GLY A 46 -12.93 -2.16 -16.68
CA GLY A 46 -12.84 -3.30 -17.60
C GLY A 46 -13.66 -4.51 -17.17
N ALA A 47 -14.46 -4.43 -16.09
CA ALA A 47 -15.32 -5.52 -15.66
C ALA A 47 -16.56 -5.61 -16.57
N SER A 48 -17.09 -6.82 -16.79
CA SER A 48 -18.31 -7.04 -17.58
C SER A 48 -19.58 -6.49 -16.92
N THR A 49 -19.54 -6.29 -15.62
CA THR A 49 -20.65 -5.74 -14.80
C THR A 49 -20.64 -4.22 -14.74
N HIS A 50 -19.58 -3.57 -15.23
CA HIS A 50 -19.44 -2.11 -15.21
C HIS A 50 -19.66 -1.51 -16.61
N ASP A 51 -19.99 -0.22 -16.62
CA ASP A 51 -20.05 0.56 -17.86
C ASP A 51 -18.66 0.64 -18.52
N ARG A 52 -18.65 0.85 -19.83
CA ARG A 52 -17.45 1.16 -20.59
C ARG A 52 -17.22 2.65 -20.65
N THR A 53 -15.97 3.07 -20.93
CA THR A 53 -15.63 4.48 -21.08
C THR A 53 -16.43 5.19 -22.17
N ILE A 54 -16.92 4.46 -23.19
CA ILE A 54 -17.77 5.01 -24.26
C ILE A 54 -19.16 5.43 -23.75
N ASP A 55 -19.60 4.85 -22.64
CA ASP A 55 -20.92 5.08 -22.07
C ASP A 55 -20.97 6.36 -21.18
N ILE A 56 -19.79 6.97 -20.92
CA ILE A 56 -19.69 8.24 -20.18
C ILE A 56 -20.44 9.36 -20.92
N ARG A 57 -21.33 10.05 -20.22
CA ARG A 57 -22.14 11.15 -20.75
C ARG A 57 -21.79 12.46 -20.06
N PRO A 58 -21.92 13.60 -20.77
CA PRO A 58 -21.67 14.92 -20.19
C PRO A 58 -22.54 15.27 -18.98
N ASP A 59 -23.70 14.67 -18.85
CA ASP A 59 -24.68 14.87 -17.76
C ASP A 59 -24.48 13.93 -16.57
N ASP A 60 -23.55 12.98 -16.62
CA ASP A 60 -23.18 12.17 -15.46
C ASP A 60 -22.62 13.08 -14.34
N ASN A 61 -23.22 13.04 -13.16
CA ASN A 61 -22.84 13.87 -12.02
C ASN A 61 -21.67 13.29 -11.23
N LEU A 62 -21.59 11.96 -11.17
CA LEU A 62 -20.58 11.21 -10.45
C LEU A 62 -20.01 10.12 -11.36
N LEU A 63 -18.70 10.18 -11.62
CA LEU A 63 -17.96 9.09 -12.26
C LEU A 63 -17.13 8.38 -11.21
N ILE A 64 -17.39 7.09 -11.05
CA ILE A 64 -16.58 6.16 -10.25
C ILE A 64 -15.81 5.30 -11.23
N VAL A 65 -14.48 5.47 -11.32
CA VAL A 65 -13.74 4.96 -12.48
C VAL A 65 -12.40 4.34 -12.10
N SER A 66 -12.02 3.25 -12.79
CA SER A 66 -10.68 2.70 -12.64
C SER A 66 -9.66 3.58 -13.35
N LYS A 67 -8.49 3.77 -12.71
CA LYS A 67 -7.37 4.53 -13.28
C LYS A 67 -6.95 4.02 -14.67
N ASP A 68 -7.00 2.69 -14.87
CA ASP A 68 -6.53 2.07 -16.12
C ASP A 68 -7.51 2.30 -17.27
N SER A 69 -8.82 2.24 -17.00
CA SER A 69 -9.84 2.53 -18.01
C SER A 69 -9.80 4.00 -18.45
N LEU A 70 -9.68 4.91 -17.48
CA LEU A 70 -9.64 6.34 -17.75
C LEU A 70 -8.31 6.75 -18.42
N GLY A 71 -7.19 6.25 -17.92
CA GLY A 71 -5.86 6.58 -18.44
C GLY A 71 -5.65 6.19 -19.91
N ARG A 72 -6.39 5.16 -20.40
CA ARG A 72 -6.40 4.75 -21.81
C ARG A 72 -7.37 5.55 -22.67
N ASN A 73 -8.36 6.20 -22.10
CA ASN A 73 -9.46 6.88 -22.79
C ASN A 73 -9.64 8.32 -22.29
N MET A 74 -8.55 9.09 -22.32
CA MET A 74 -8.53 10.48 -21.85
C MET A 74 -9.47 11.41 -22.61
N ASP A 75 -9.76 11.10 -23.88
CA ASP A 75 -10.73 11.83 -24.71
C ASP A 75 -12.15 11.82 -24.15
N ARG A 76 -12.51 10.76 -23.41
CA ARG A 76 -13.81 10.64 -22.73
C ARG A 76 -13.86 11.53 -21.49
N LEU A 77 -12.77 11.57 -20.75
CA LEU A 77 -12.63 12.48 -19.62
C LEU A 77 -12.70 13.94 -20.10
N GLU A 78 -12.00 14.28 -21.16
CA GLU A 78 -12.01 15.61 -21.78
C GLU A 78 -13.44 16.08 -22.08
N LYS A 79 -14.24 15.26 -22.76
CA LYS A 79 -15.64 15.57 -23.10
C LYS A 79 -16.51 15.73 -21.86
N TRP A 80 -16.27 14.94 -20.83
CA TRP A 80 -17.05 14.98 -19.60
C TRP A 80 -16.76 16.21 -18.75
N ILE A 81 -15.49 16.67 -18.67
CA ILE A 81 -15.11 17.86 -17.90
C ILE A 81 -15.17 19.15 -18.71
N HIS A 82 -15.50 19.08 -20.00
CA HIS A 82 -15.51 20.24 -20.88
C HIS A 82 -16.43 21.36 -20.35
N GLY A 83 -15.85 22.56 -20.16
CA GLY A 83 -16.58 23.73 -19.65
C GLY A 83 -16.83 23.75 -18.13
N GLU A 84 -16.40 22.72 -17.40
CA GLU A 84 -16.53 22.71 -15.93
C GLU A 84 -15.54 23.69 -15.31
N LYS A 85 -16.07 24.58 -14.44
CA LYS A 85 -15.25 25.54 -13.70
C LYS A 85 -14.82 25.02 -12.34
N GLU A 86 -15.54 24.06 -11.81
CA GLU A 86 -15.30 23.45 -10.50
C GLU A 86 -15.62 21.95 -10.54
N LEU A 87 -14.74 21.13 -9.98
CA LEU A 87 -14.86 19.68 -9.92
C LEU A 87 -14.25 19.17 -8.62
N PHE A 88 -14.84 18.10 -8.07
CA PHE A 88 -14.27 17.34 -6.97
C PHE A 88 -13.60 16.09 -7.52
N LEU A 89 -12.30 15.95 -7.28
CA LEU A 89 -11.53 14.76 -7.59
C LEU A 89 -11.20 14.01 -6.30
N ILE A 90 -11.68 12.79 -6.19
CA ILE A 90 -11.43 11.92 -5.05
C ILE A 90 -10.53 10.77 -5.52
N VAL A 91 -9.42 10.59 -4.87
CA VAL A 91 -8.48 9.49 -5.12
C VAL A 91 -8.54 8.55 -3.93
N ASP A 92 -9.10 7.38 -4.17
CA ASP A 92 -9.15 6.32 -3.17
C ASP A 92 -7.83 5.55 -3.15
N GLU A 93 -7.39 5.10 -1.96
CA GLU A 93 -6.04 4.60 -1.70
C GLU A 93 -4.98 5.55 -2.26
N ALA A 94 -5.03 6.80 -1.81
CA ALA A 94 -4.27 7.93 -2.35
C ALA A 94 -2.75 7.73 -2.31
N HIS A 95 -2.24 6.78 -1.52
CA HIS A 95 -0.83 6.39 -1.55
C HIS A 95 -0.39 5.84 -2.91
N HIS A 96 -1.34 5.38 -3.77
CA HIS A 96 -1.07 5.01 -5.16
C HIS A 96 -1.04 6.20 -6.14
N ALA A 97 -1.41 7.41 -5.70
CA ALA A 97 -1.50 8.58 -6.59
C ALA A 97 -0.16 8.99 -7.23
N THR A 98 0.96 8.54 -6.64
CA THR A 98 2.31 8.76 -7.16
C THR A 98 2.60 8.04 -8.48
N ALA A 99 1.83 6.99 -8.81
CA ALA A 99 2.01 6.21 -10.04
C ALA A 99 1.71 7.05 -11.31
N LYS A 100 2.47 6.83 -12.38
CA LYS A 100 2.39 7.58 -13.65
C LYS A 100 0.97 7.75 -14.20
N THR A 101 0.15 6.70 -14.16
CA THR A 101 -1.23 6.75 -14.67
C THR A 101 -2.10 7.70 -13.87
N TYR A 102 -1.99 7.68 -12.55
CA TYR A 102 -2.72 8.62 -11.68
C TYR A 102 -2.27 10.05 -11.93
N ARG A 103 -0.96 10.30 -11.94
CA ARG A 103 -0.40 11.64 -12.20
C ARG A 103 -0.89 12.20 -13.53
N LYS A 104 -0.84 11.40 -14.61
CA LYS A 104 -1.34 11.80 -15.93
C LYS A 104 -2.79 12.28 -15.88
N ILE A 105 -3.66 11.57 -15.17
CA ILE A 105 -5.07 11.93 -15.04
C ILE A 105 -5.21 13.20 -14.19
N ILE A 106 -4.54 13.25 -13.04
CA ILE A 106 -4.60 14.37 -12.09
C ILE A 106 -4.10 15.66 -12.76
N ASP A 107 -2.95 15.62 -13.42
CA ASP A 107 -2.34 16.78 -14.08
C ASP A 107 -3.23 17.27 -15.23
N TYR A 108 -3.82 16.35 -15.99
CA TYR A 108 -4.78 16.71 -17.03
C TYR A 108 -6.00 17.43 -16.44
N VAL A 109 -6.63 16.87 -15.40
CA VAL A 109 -7.80 17.51 -14.75
C VAL A 109 -7.41 18.87 -14.16
N LYS A 110 -6.24 18.99 -13.51
CA LYS A 110 -5.71 20.26 -13.00
C LYS A 110 -5.57 21.32 -14.09
N SER A 111 -5.15 20.91 -15.29
CA SER A 111 -4.97 21.83 -16.42
C SER A 111 -6.29 22.33 -17.02
N GLN A 112 -7.37 21.55 -16.90
CA GLN A 112 -8.64 21.85 -17.55
C GLN A 112 -9.66 22.53 -16.61
N VAL A 113 -9.59 22.26 -15.29
CA VAL A 113 -10.57 22.73 -14.31
C VAL A 113 -9.95 23.76 -13.36
N PRO A 114 -10.31 25.06 -13.49
CA PRO A 114 -9.66 26.13 -12.71
C PRO A 114 -9.84 26.00 -11.19
N ASN A 115 -10.98 25.49 -10.74
CA ASN A 115 -11.28 25.31 -9.30
C ASN A 115 -11.41 23.83 -8.99
N LEU A 116 -10.32 23.08 -9.15
CA LEU A 116 -10.27 21.67 -8.79
C LEU A 116 -10.14 21.52 -7.27
N LYS A 117 -11.05 20.73 -6.66
CA LYS A 117 -10.97 20.31 -5.26
C LYS A 117 -10.53 18.87 -5.20
N MET A 118 -9.37 18.60 -4.63
CA MET A 118 -8.80 17.26 -4.55
C MET A 118 -8.88 16.71 -3.13
N ILE A 119 -9.27 15.45 -3.00
CA ILE A 119 -9.31 14.69 -1.75
C ILE A 119 -8.62 13.37 -1.98
N GLY A 120 -7.58 13.08 -1.18
CA GLY A 120 -6.96 11.77 -1.12
C GLY A 120 -7.45 11.03 0.12
N LEU A 121 -7.90 9.80 -0.04
CA LEU A 121 -8.31 8.90 1.04
C LEU A 121 -7.28 7.78 1.16
N THR A 122 -6.74 7.56 2.33
CA THR A 122 -5.82 6.43 2.58
C THR A 122 -5.75 6.10 4.06
N ALA A 123 -5.62 4.83 4.38
CA ALA A 123 -5.31 4.38 5.74
C ALA A 123 -3.80 4.52 6.06
N THR A 124 -2.96 4.60 5.03
CA THR A 124 -1.51 4.62 5.11
C THR A 124 -0.94 5.76 4.27
N PRO A 125 -0.97 7.02 4.79
CA PRO A 125 -0.56 8.20 4.01
C PRO A 125 0.94 8.24 3.70
N PHE A 126 1.73 7.44 4.40
CA PHE A 126 3.17 7.36 4.23
C PHE A 126 3.53 5.97 3.72
N ARG A 127 4.16 5.88 2.57
CA ARG A 127 4.85 4.68 2.13
C ARG A 127 6.20 4.58 2.84
N THR A 128 6.76 3.36 2.86
CA THR A 128 8.02 3.01 3.53
C THR A 128 9.23 3.82 3.01
N SER A 129 9.13 4.44 1.83
CA SER A 129 10.18 5.31 1.30
C SER A 129 9.85 6.78 1.56
N GLU A 130 10.75 7.51 2.20
CA GLU A 130 10.66 8.97 2.43
C GLU A 130 10.46 9.74 1.11
N ASN A 131 10.97 9.22 0.01
CA ASN A 131 10.87 9.80 -1.32
C ASN A 131 9.43 9.82 -1.86
N GLU A 132 8.63 8.78 -1.55
CA GLU A 132 7.21 8.76 -1.93
C GLU A 132 6.35 9.69 -1.07
N GLN A 133 6.78 9.99 0.17
CA GLN A 133 6.11 10.99 1.01
C GLN A 133 6.19 12.37 0.36
N GLY A 134 7.37 12.77 -0.11
CA GLY A 134 7.56 14.03 -0.82
C GLY A 134 6.76 14.14 -2.12
N LEU A 135 6.56 13.02 -2.84
CA LEU A 135 5.76 12.99 -4.07
C LEU A 135 4.26 13.12 -3.80
N LEU A 136 3.75 12.43 -2.78
CA LEU A 136 2.34 12.53 -2.40
C LEU A 136 2.00 13.97 -1.96
N ALA A 137 2.92 14.62 -1.27
CA ALA A 137 2.88 16.01 -0.90
C ALA A 137 2.75 16.96 -2.08
N LYS A 138 3.48 16.70 -3.15
CA LYS A 138 3.42 17.49 -4.38
C LYS A 138 2.09 17.33 -5.13
N ILE A 139 1.39 16.22 -4.90
CA ILE A 139 0.07 15.94 -5.51
C ILE A 139 -1.05 16.62 -4.72
N PHE A 140 -1.02 16.47 -3.38
CA PHE A 140 -1.98 17.05 -2.43
C PHE A 140 -1.32 18.20 -1.69
N THR A 141 -1.20 19.35 -2.37
CA THR A 141 -0.40 20.51 -1.91
C THR A 141 -1.07 21.36 -0.85
N ASP A 142 -2.39 21.27 -0.74
CA ASP A 142 -3.16 22.15 0.11
C ASP A 142 -3.72 21.39 1.31
N GLY A 143 -3.40 21.84 2.50
CA GLY A 143 -3.97 21.35 3.75
C GLY A 143 -4.92 22.37 4.38
N ILE A 144 -5.67 21.97 5.38
CA ILE A 144 -6.45 22.87 6.24
C ILE A 144 -5.85 22.83 7.63
N LYS A 145 -5.35 23.97 8.10
CA LYS A 145 -4.83 24.14 9.45
C LYS A 145 -5.66 25.22 10.16
N ASN A 146 -6.30 24.89 11.27
CA ASN A 146 -7.16 25.81 12.01
C ASN A 146 -8.29 26.44 11.17
N GLY A 147 -8.87 25.68 10.24
CA GLY A 147 -9.94 26.16 9.35
C GLY A 147 -9.49 27.03 8.18
N GLN A 148 -8.18 27.26 8.02
CA GLN A 148 -7.60 28.02 6.91
C GLN A 148 -6.83 27.09 5.98
N THR A 149 -6.93 27.33 4.68
CA THR A 149 -6.14 26.62 3.66
C THR A 149 -4.68 27.05 3.78
N VAL A 150 -3.79 26.08 3.96
CA VAL A 150 -2.34 26.30 3.97
C VAL A 150 -1.76 25.71 2.70
N HIS A 151 -1.10 26.53 1.90
CA HIS A 151 -0.43 26.12 0.67
C HIS A 151 0.98 25.61 0.97
N GLY A 152 1.35 24.50 0.34
CA GLY A 152 2.72 23.96 0.43
C GLY A 152 3.02 23.15 1.68
N ASP A 153 2.12 23.12 2.65
CA ASP A 153 2.25 22.22 3.79
C ASP A 153 1.49 20.91 3.49
N VAL A 154 2.18 19.77 3.59
CA VAL A 154 1.57 18.44 3.42
C VAL A 154 0.59 18.22 4.55
N GLY A 155 -0.58 18.84 4.43
CA GLY A 155 -1.60 18.76 5.43
C GLY A 155 -2.43 17.52 5.26
N ILE A 156 -2.24 16.53 6.13
CA ILE A 156 -3.32 15.61 6.42
C ILE A 156 -4.45 16.47 6.98
N THR A 157 -5.46 16.71 6.15
CA THR A 157 -6.61 17.56 6.48
C THR A 157 -7.45 16.97 7.61
N TYR A 158 -7.52 15.65 7.67
CA TYR A 158 -8.22 14.90 8.71
C TYR A 158 -7.51 13.58 8.98
N GLN A 159 -7.23 13.31 10.23
CA GLN A 159 -6.67 12.05 10.71
C GLN A 159 -7.41 11.62 11.97
N ILE A 160 -7.70 10.33 12.06
CA ILE A 160 -8.23 9.70 13.25
C ILE A 160 -7.35 8.51 13.64
N GLY A 161 -6.87 8.49 14.87
CA GLY A 161 -6.00 7.42 15.36
C GLY A 161 -6.77 6.12 15.65
N LEU A 162 -6.06 4.99 15.59
CA LEU A 162 -6.63 3.65 15.85
C LEU A 162 -7.32 3.57 17.20
N LYS A 163 -6.73 4.14 18.26
CA LYS A 163 -7.30 4.16 19.61
C LYS A 163 -8.67 4.83 19.67
N GLU A 164 -8.84 5.94 18.94
CA GLU A 164 -10.13 6.64 18.90
C GLU A 164 -11.17 5.85 18.10
N LEU A 165 -10.76 5.20 17.00
CA LEU A 165 -11.64 4.34 16.21
C LEU A 165 -12.11 3.12 17.02
N ILE A 166 -11.23 2.53 17.83
CA ILE A 166 -11.58 1.43 18.75
C ILE A 166 -12.56 1.94 19.83
N LYS A 167 -12.29 3.10 20.42
CA LYS A 167 -13.18 3.73 21.42
C LYS A 167 -14.58 3.99 20.87
N ARG A 168 -14.67 4.39 19.59
CA ARG A 168 -15.93 4.60 18.88
C ARG A 168 -16.57 3.30 18.38
N GLN A 169 -15.99 2.15 18.66
CA GLN A 169 -16.45 0.83 18.18
C GLN A 169 -16.52 0.70 16.65
N ILE A 170 -15.88 1.62 15.92
CA ILE A 170 -15.70 1.52 14.47
C ILE A 170 -14.71 0.41 14.15
N LEU A 171 -13.65 0.28 15.00
CA LEU A 171 -12.73 -0.84 14.96
C LEU A 171 -12.90 -1.73 16.18
N SER A 172 -12.67 -3.03 15.99
CA SER A 172 -12.62 -4.04 17.05
C SER A 172 -11.44 -3.81 17.97
N LYS A 173 -11.55 -4.20 19.23
CA LYS A 173 -10.41 -4.27 20.16
C LYS A 173 -9.51 -5.43 19.75
N PRO A 174 -8.23 -5.21 19.41
CA PRO A 174 -7.31 -6.27 19.02
C PRO A 174 -6.90 -7.11 20.23
N ILE A 175 -6.77 -8.42 20.00
CA ILE A 175 -6.20 -9.40 20.92
C ILE A 175 -5.07 -10.09 20.17
N PHE A 176 -3.85 -9.92 20.65
CA PHE A 176 -2.65 -10.44 20.01
C PHE A 176 -2.26 -11.78 20.60
N GLU A 177 -1.94 -12.74 19.73
CA GLU A 177 -1.39 -14.04 20.09
C GLU A 177 -0.23 -14.37 19.16
N SER A 178 0.87 -14.87 19.72
CA SER A 178 2.05 -15.28 18.97
C SER A 178 2.38 -16.74 19.25
N TYR A 179 2.51 -17.52 18.19
CA TYR A 179 2.91 -18.93 18.24
C TYR A 179 4.27 -19.05 17.58
N TYR A 180 5.24 -19.51 18.33
CA TYR A 180 6.60 -19.71 17.85
C TYR A 180 6.71 -21.08 17.22
N THR A 181 7.33 -21.13 16.04
CA THR A 181 7.68 -22.36 15.36
C THR A 181 9.10 -22.77 15.72
N ASP A 182 9.42 -24.05 15.59
CA ASP A 182 10.81 -24.55 15.75
C ASP A 182 11.59 -24.50 14.42
N GLU A 183 11.01 -23.84 13.41
CA GLU A 183 11.58 -23.73 12.07
C GLU A 183 12.56 -22.56 11.98
N GLU A 184 13.71 -22.81 11.34
CA GLU A 184 14.78 -21.84 11.14
C GLU A 184 15.01 -21.59 9.65
N TYR A 185 14.97 -20.33 9.23
CA TYR A 185 15.11 -19.94 7.83
C TYR A 185 16.30 -18.99 7.63
N GLY A 186 16.81 -18.97 6.40
CA GLY A 186 17.79 -17.97 5.98
C GLY A 186 19.25 -18.39 6.09
N ALA A 187 19.57 -19.61 6.57
CA ALA A 187 20.95 -20.09 6.71
C ALA A 187 21.74 -20.12 5.38
N SER A 188 21.04 -20.30 4.25
CA SER A 188 21.64 -20.36 2.91
C SER A 188 21.43 -19.10 2.07
N MET A 189 20.84 -18.03 2.65
CA MET A 189 20.50 -16.82 1.91
C MET A 189 21.73 -15.95 1.65
N GLY A 190 21.94 -15.57 0.39
CA GLY A 190 22.92 -14.55 0.00
C GLY A 190 22.40 -13.12 0.24
N ALA A 191 23.31 -12.16 0.16
CA ALA A 191 23.01 -10.74 0.37
C ALA A 191 21.86 -10.21 -0.51
N ASP A 192 21.74 -10.67 -1.76
CA ASP A 192 20.67 -10.24 -2.68
C ASP A 192 19.29 -10.69 -2.22
N ALA A 193 19.19 -11.89 -1.66
CA ALA A 193 17.96 -12.42 -1.11
C ALA A 193 17.51 -11.62 0.13
N TRP A 194 18.43 -11.28 1.01
CA TRP A 194 18.20 -10.41 2.16
C TRP A 194 17.76 -9.01 1.73
N ASN A 195 18.41 -8.43 0.73
CA ASN A 195 18.04 -7.13 0.16
C ASN A 195 16.64 -7.16 -0.45
N SER A 196 16.25 -8.27 -1.10
CA SER A 196 14.91 -8.42 -1.68
C SER A 196 13.81 -8.40 -0.61
N ILE A 197 14.04 -9.09 0.52
CA ILE A 197 13.09 -9.05 1.64
C ILE A 197 12.98 -7.64 2.20
N GLN A 198 14.11 -7.00 2.48
CA GLN A 198 14.16 -5.74 3.19
C GLN A 198 13.60 -4.56 2.37
N ASN A 199 13.87 -4.54 1.05
CA ASN A 199 13.48 -3.41 0.20
C ASN A 199 12.12 -3.61 -0.49
N PHE A 200 11.75 -4.86 -0.78
CA PHE A 200 10.56 -5.15 -1.60
C PHE A 200 9.52 -6.02 -0.87
N ASP A 201 9.78 -6.42 0.38
CA ASP A 201 8.95 -7.39 1.12
C ASP A 201 8.71 -8.69 0.34
N ALA A 202 9.66 -9.04 -0.50
CA ALA A 202 9.62 -10.22 -1.36
C ALA A 202 10.44 -11.35 -0.77
N LEU A 203 9.76 -12.38 -0.25
CA LEU A 203 10.42 -13.61 0.15
C LEU A 203 10.95 -14.32 -1.09
N PRO A 204 12.24 -14.76 -1.09
CA PRO A 204 12.76 -15.60 -2.16
C PRO A 204 11.94 -16.88 -2.34
N ASP A 205 11.74 -17.31 -3.59
CA ASP A 205 10.91 -18.47 -3.91
C ASP A 205 11.35 -19.75 -3.17
N GLU A 206 12.66 -19.92 -2.98
CA GLU A 206 13.22 -21.04 -2.23
C GLU A 206 12.76 -21.04 -0.77
N ILE A 207 12.84 -19.90 -0.08
CA ILE A 207 12.40 -19.75 1.31
C ILE A 207 10.88 -19.87 1.40
N ALA A 208 10.16 -19.23 0.49
CA ALA A 208 8.71 -19.35 0.43
C ALA A 208 8.26 -20.81 0.23
N SER A 209 8.99 -21.59 -0.55
CA SER A 209 8.73 -23.02 -0.75
C SER A 209 9.07 -23.83 0.50
N GLN A 210 10.22 -23.58 1.14
CA GLN A 210 10.60 -24.24 2.41
C GLN A 210 9.52 -23.99 3.50
N MET A 211 9.04 -22.76 3.64
CA MET A 211 7.97 -22.43 4.58
C MET A 211 6.65 -23.13 4.23
N ALA A 212 6.32 -23.23 2.94
CA ALA A 212 5.11 -23.90 2.47
C ALA A 212 5.16 -25.40 2.74
N ASP A 213 6.33 -26.02 2.57
CA ASP A 213 6.52 -27.47 2.69
C ASP A 213 6.76 -27.95 4.13
N SER A 214 6.96 -27.01 5.10
CA SER A 214 7.13 -27.40 6.51
C SER A 214 5.85 -28.01 7.08
N ALA A 215 5.86 -29.33 7.26
CA ALA A 215 4.73 -30.07 7.84
C ALA A 215 4.44 -29.67 9.29
N ALA A 216 5.48 -29.44 10.10
CA ALA A 216 5.36 -29.06 11.50
C ALA A 216 4.70 -27.68 11.64
N ARG A 217 5.16 -26.72 10.86
CA ARG A 217 4.63 -25.36 10.80
C ARG A 217 3.15 -25.35 10.38
N ASN A 218 2.84 -26.06 9.30
CA ASN A 218 1.49 -26.15 8.77
C ASN A 218 0.52 -26.84 9.73
N GLN A 219 0.99 -27.86 10.42
CA GLN A 219 0.22 -28.55 11.46
C GLN A 219 -0.05 -27.62 12.65
N LEU A 220 0.95 -26.85 13.11
CA LEU A 220 0.77 -25.87 14.18
C LEU A 220 -0.31 -24.85 13.83
N ILE A 221 -0.30 -24.32 12.59
CA ILE A 221 -1.32 -23.37 12.11
C ILE A 221 -2.72 -23.97 12.20
N VAL A 222 -2.91 -25.19 11.70
CA VAL A 222 -4.22 -25.87 11.68
C VAL A 222 -4.69 -26.22 13.08
N GLU A 223 -3.81 -26.75 13.93
CA GLU A 223 -4.14 -27.11 15.32
C GLU A 223 -4.46 -25.88 16.15
N THR A 224 -3.74 -24.77 15.97
CA THR A 224 -4.04 -23.49 16.63
C THR A 224 -5.49 -23.09 16.37
N TYR A 225 -5.94 -23.10 15.12
CA TYR A 225 -7.32 -22.79 14.80
C TYR A 225 -8.27 -23.83 15.39
N LYS A 226 -8.00 -25.11 15.20
CA LYS A 226 -8.87 -26.20 15.66
C LYS A 226 -9.14 -26.14 17.17
N ASN A 227 -8.10 -25.83 17.96
CA ASN A 227 -8.19 -25.77 19.42
C ASN A 227 -9.03 -24.60 19.93
N LYS A 228 -9.09 -23.50 19.16
CA LYS A 228 -9.81 -22.27 19.54
C LYS A 228 -10.85 -21.83 18.49
N CYS A 229 -11.39 -22.76 17.70
CA CYS A 229 -12.28 -22.41 16.57
C CYS A 229 -13.53 -21.61 17.01
N HIS A 230 -14.06 -21.85 18.19
CA HIS A 230 -15.20 -21.10 18.74
C HIS A 230 -14.82 -19.65 19.13
N GLU A 231 -13.58 -19.44 19.58
CA GLU A 231 -13.07 -18.12 19.93
C GLU A 231 -12.71 -17.34 18.66
N TYR A 232 -11.99 -17.98 17.74
CA TYR A 232 -11.50 -17.36 16.50
C TYR A 232 -12.61 -17.08 15.49
N GLY A 233 -13.64 -17.93 15.44
CA GLY A 233 -14.73 -17.76 14.48
C GLY A 233 -14.24 -17.71 13.02
N GLN A 234 -14.86 -16.86 12.20
CA GLN A 234 -14.43 -16.68 10.82
C GLN A 234 -13.03 -16.06 10.76
N THR A 235 -12.11 -16.72 10.07
CA THR A 235 -10.69 -16.40 10.03
C THR A 235 -10.18 -16.19 8.62
N ILE A 236 -9.45 -15.09 8.39
CA ILE A 236 -8.65 -14.90 7.19
C ILE A 236 -7.22 -15.31 7.51
N LEU A 237 -6.63 -16.16 6.66
CA LEU A 237 -5.24 -16.58 6.79
C LEU A 237 -4.42 -16.05 5.62
N PHE A 238 -3.32 -15.38 5.92
CA PHE A 238 -2.37 -14.88 4.92
C PHE A 238 -1.24 -15.89 4.76
N ALA A 239 -1.26 -16.61 3.62
CA ALA A 239 -0.28 -17.61 3.27
C ALA A 239 0.92 -16.98 2.53
N VAL A 240 2.06 -17.68 2.54
CA VAL A 240 3.31 -17.23 1.93
C VAL A 240 3.21 -17.18 0.40
N ASN A 241 2.69 -18.26 -0.19
CA ASN A 241 2.51 -18.41 -1.64
C ASN A 241 1.28 -19.27 -1.97
N VAL A 242 1.01 -19.48 -3.26
CA VAL A 242 -0.15 -20.24 -3.74
C VAL A 242 -0.09 -21.71 -3.31
N VAL A 243 1.09 -22.34 -3.36
CA VAL A 243 1.29 -23.74 -2.95
C VAL A 243 0.93 -23.90 -1.47
N HIS A 244 1.41 -22.98 -0.63
CA HIS A 244 1.07 -22.94 0.80
C HIS A 244 -0.45 -22.81 1.04
N ALA A 245 -1.11 -21.94 0.29
CA ALA A 245 -2.57 -21.78 0.41
C ALA A 245 -3.34 -23.07 0.08
N ILE A 246 -2.93 -23.78 -0.98
CA ILE A 246 -3.52 -25.06 -1.38
C ILE A 246 -3.27 -26.13 -0.31
N GLN A 247 -2.04 -26.27 0.18
CA GLN A 247 -1.65 -27.24 1.18
C GLN A 247 -2.42 -27.01 2.52
N LEU A 248 -2.44 -25.78 3.00
CA LEU A 248 -3.19 -25.42 4.20
C LEU A 248 -4.68 -25.69 4.04
N THR A 249 -5.27 -25.37 2.89
CA THR A 249 -6.69 -25.69 2.62
C THR A 249 -6.96 -27.17 2.75
N ALA A 250 -6.12 -28.01 2.15
CA ALA A 250 -6.25 -29.46 2.26
C ALA A 250 -6.13 -29.96 3.70
N LEU A 251 -5.20 -29.40 4.50
CA LEU A 251 -5.01 -29.75 5.91
C LEU A 251 -6.20 -29.29 6.77
N PHE A 252 -6.72 -28.09 6.60
CA PHE A 252 -7.93 -27.62 7.28
C PHE A 252 -9.13 -28.51 6.98
N ARG A 253 -9.35 -28.84 5.70
CA ARG A 253 -10.44 -29.74 5.30
C ARG A 253 -10.29 -31.15 5.90
N LYS A 254 -9.06 -31.68 5.93
CA LYS A 254 -8.75 -32.96 6.60
C LYS A 254 -9.03 -32.91 8.10
N ALA A 255 -8.85 -31.76 8.73
CA ALA A 255 -9.19 -31.53 10.13
C ALA A 255 -10.70 -31.30 10.39
N GLY A 256 -11.55 -31.36 9.35
CA GLY A 256 -13.00 -31.15 9.44
C GLY A 256 -13.42 -29.68 9.45
N ILE A 257 -12.53 -28.76 9.10
CA ILE A 257 -12.77 -27.33 9.07
C ILE A 257 -13.12 -26.91 7.63
N LYS A 258 -14.21 -26.17 7.48
CA LYS A 258 -14.64 -25.63 6.18
C LYS A 258 -13.73 -24.51 5.75
N ALA A 259 -12.79 -24.80 4.88
CA ALA A 259 -11.79 -23.85 4.37
C ALA A 259 -11.73 -23.84 2.86
N ASP A 260 -11.45 -22.68 2.30
CA ASP A 260 -11.10 -22.49 0.90
C ASP A 260 -10.07 -21.38 0.75
N TYR A 261 -9.58 -21.17 -0.46
CA TYR A 261 -8.53 -20.18 -0.73
C TYR A 261 -8.90 -19.25 -1.89
N ILE A 262 -8.26 -18.10 -1.89
CA ILE A 262 -8.31 -17.11 -2.97
C ILE A 262 -6.90 -16.67 -3.30
N VAL A 263 -6.57 -16.70 -4.59
CA VAL A 263 -5.26 -16.34 -5.11
C VAL A 263 -5.43 -15.57 -6.41
N SER A 264 -4.44 -14.74 -6.79
CA SER A 264 -4.49 -14.09 -8.10
C SER A 264 -4.73 -15.14 -9.20
N ALA A 265 -5.57 -14.80 -10.18
CA ALA A 265 -5.90 -15.70 -11.28
C ALA A 265 -4.60 -16.15 -11.97
N ILE A 266 -4.23 -17.39 -11.77
CA ILE A 266 -3.01 -17.99 -12.30
C ILE A 266 -3.43 -19.18 -13.16
N ARG A 267 -2.84 -19.23 -14.35
CA ARG A 267 -2.74 -20.46 -15.13
C ARG A 267 -1.39 -21.06 -14.80
N ASP A 268 -1.34 -21.88 -13.76
CA ASP A 268 -0.10 -22.56 -13.42
C ASP A 268 0.09 -23.74 -14.39
N SER A 269 1.09 -23.59 -15.27
CA SER A 269 1.47 -24.61 -16.24
C SER A 269 2.11 -25.85 -15.59
N ILE A 270 2.57 -25.77 -14.35
CA ILE A 270 3.25 -26.86 -13.65
C ILE A 270 2.26 -27.73 -12.89
N THR A 271 1.31 -27.15 -12.18
CA THR A 271 0.30 -27.87 -11.38
C THR A 271 -0.99 -28.16 -12.15
N GLY A 272 -1.19 -27.54 -13.32
CA GLY A 272 -2.44 -27.64 -14.11
C GLY A 272 -3.65 -26.95 -13.44
N VAL A 273 -3.45 -26.27 -12.31
CA VAL A 273 -4.50 -25.58 -11.56
C VAL A 273 -4.81 -24.27 -12.28
N THR A 274 -6.02 -24.16 -12.78
CA THR A 274 -6.57 -22.90 -13.30
C THR A 274 -7.54 -22.34 -12.27
N ILE A 275 -7.22 -21.22 -11.66
CA ILE A 275 -8.11 -20.52 -10.73
C ILE A 275 -8.67 -19.33 -11.48
N SER A 276 -9.97 -19.31 -11.65
CA SER A 276 -10.68 -18.22 -12.31
C SER A 276 -11.04 -17.11 -11.32
N ARG A 277 -11.42 -15.95 -11.86
CA ARG A 277 -11.98 -14.87 -11.03
C ARG A 277 -13.32 -15.29 -10.42
N GLU A 278 -14.08 -16.09 -11.13
CA GLU A 278 -15.37 -16.63 -10.72
C GLU A 278 -15.23 -17.58 -9.52
N ASP A 279 -14.16 -18.39 -9.48
CA ASP A 279 -13.86 -19.25 -8.33
C ASP A 279 -13.54 -18.42 -7.09
N ASN A 280 -12.70 -17.40 -7.23
CA ASN A 280 -12.40 -16.46 -6.12
C ASN A 280 -13.68 -15.77 -5.62
N GLN A 281 -14.53 -15.28 -6.53
CA GLN A 281 -15.77 -14.60 -6.17
C GLN A 281 -16.70 -15.56 -5.40
N ARG A 282 -16.85 -16.79 -5.85
CA ARG A 282 -17.65 -17.82 -5.18
C ARG A 282 -17.12 -18.09 -3.76
N ASN A 283 -15.81 -18.19 -3.57
CA ASN A 283 -15.20 -18.46 -2.27
C ASN A 283 -15.36 -17.26 -1.32
N ILE A 284 -15.27 -16.04 -1.83
CA ILE A 284 -15.54 -14.80 -1.06
C ILE A 284 -17.01 -14.77 -0.61
N GLU A 285 -17.95 -15.09 -1.49
CA GLU A 285 -19.38 -15.13 -1.17
C GLU A 285 -19.70 -16.22 -0.17
N ALA A 286 -19.15 -17.42 -0.32
CA ALA A 286 -19.30 -18.52 0.62
C ALA A 286 -18.76 -18.14 2.03
N TYR A 287 -17.62 -17.45 2.08
CA TYR A 287 -17.08 -16.93 3.34
C TYR A 287 -17.99 -15.85 3.94
N ARG A 288 -18.47 -14.90 3.14
CA ARG A 288 -19.38 -13.83 3.57
C ARG A 288 -20.70 -14.38 4.12
N ASN A 289 -21.20 -15.48 3.54
CA ASN A 289 -22.42 -16.17 3.98
C ASN A 289 -22.22 -17.08 5.20
N GLY A 290 -20.99 -17.19 5.73
CA GLY A 290 -20.67 -18.06 6.86
C GLY A 290 -20.56 -19.55 6.51
N GLU A 291 -20.52 -19.88 5.23
CA GLU A 291 -20.36 -21.26 4.76
C GLU A 291 -18.92 -21.77 4.94
N LEU A 292 -17.94 -20.84 4.91
CA LEU A 292 -16.53 -21.10 5.19
C LEU A 292 -16.14 -20.52 6.56
N GLN A 293 -15.33 -21.28 7.30
CA GLN A 293 -14.75 -20.88 8.59
C GLN A 293 -13.40 -20.20 8.38
N VAL A 294 -12.60 -20.69 7.42
CA VAL A 294 -11.27 -20.17 7.13
C VAL A 294 -11.17 -19.83 5.64
N LEU A 295 -10.76 -18.61 5.33
CA LEU A 295 -10.44 -18.17 3.98
C LEU A 295 -8.95 -17.88 3.88
N ILE A 296 -8.24 -18.67 3.09
CA ILE A 296 -6.80 -18.57 2.93
C ILE A 296 -6.49 -17.68 1.73
N ASN A 297 -5.59 -16.73 1.91
CA ASN A 297 -5.33 -15.69 0.92
C ASN A 297 -3.85 -15.53 0.60
N VAL A 298 -3.55 -15.23 -0.67
CA VAL A 298 -2.23 -14.79 -1.12
C VAL A 298 -2.37 -13.48 -1.87
N ASN A 299 -2.01 -12.37 -1.23
CA ASN A 299 -1.93 -11.01 -1.79
C ASN A 299 -3.22 -10.41 -2.40
N ILE A 300 -4.40 -11.06 -2.28
CA ILE A 300 -5.65 -10.52 -2.85
C ILE A 300 -6.45 -9.71 -1.83
N LEU A 301 -6.59 -10.22 -0.61
CA LEU A 301 -7.40 -9.58 0.44
C LEU A 301 -6.70 -8.42 1.14
N THR A 302 -5.56 -7.97 0.66
CA THR A 302 -4.88 -6.81 1.25
C THR A 302 -5.66 -5.52 1.04
N GLU A 303 -6.45 -5.42 -0.04
CA GLU A 303 -7.22 -4.23 -0.38
C GLU A 303 -8.58 -4.57 -0.98
N GLY A 304 -9.58 -3.74 -0.70
CA GLY A 304 -10.83 -3.66 -1.46
C GLY A 304 -11.95 -4.65 -1.10
N ILE A 305 -11.75 -5.70 -0.30
CA ILE A 305 -12.80 -6.66 0.06
C ILE A 305 -13.32 -6.37 1.46
N ASP A 306 -14.63 -6.19 1.59
CA ASP A 306 -15.29 -6.02 2.89
C ASP A 306 -15.87 -7.36 3.38
N LEU A 307 -15.33 -7.83 4.52
CA LEU A 307 -15.72 -9.07 5.18
C LEU A 307 -15.94 -8.80 6.68
N PRO A 308 -17.03 -8.10 7.03
CA PRO A 308 -17.23 -7.55 8.38
C PRO A 308 -17.31 -8.62 9.47
N GLN A 309 -17.72 -9.84 9.13
CA GLN A 309 -17.84 -10.97 10.08
C GLN A 309 -16.49 -11.63 10.40
N THR A 310 -15.40 -11.22 9.76
CA THR A 310 -14.06 -11.72 10.07
C THR A 310 -13.68 -11.34 11.50
N LYS A 311 -13.48 -12.34 12.33
CA LYS A 311 -13.12 -12.15 13.74
C LYS A 311 -11.63 -12.35 13.99
N THR A 312 -10.93 -13.05 13.12
CA THR A 312 -9.53 -13.42 13.32
C THR A 312 -8.72 -13.28 12.03
N VAL A 313 -7.48 -12.84 12.21
CA VAL A 313 -6.46 -12.87 11.15
C VAL A 313 -5.32 -13.78 11.61
N PHE A 314 -4.95 -14.74 10.77
CA PHE A 314 -3.78 -15.58 10.91
C PHE A 314 -2.67 -15.08 9.98
N LEU A 315 -1.58 -14.61 10.56
CA LEU A 315 -0.41 -14.08 9.87
C LEU A 315 0.62 -15.20 9.71
N ALA A 316 0.43 -16.05 8.70
CA ALA A 316 1.36 -17.12 8.36
C ALA A 316 2.44 -16.69 7.36
N ARG A 317 2.42 -15.43 6.92
CA ARG A 317 3.43 -14.78 6.12
C ARG A 317 4.11 -13.68 6.92
N PRO A 318 5.44 -13.73 7.12
CA PRO A 318 6.17 -12.59 7.68
C PRO A 318 6.21 -11.43 6.68
N THR A 319 6.31 -10.21 7.17
CA THR A 319 6.42 -8.99 6.36
C THR A 319 7.27 -7.94 7.06
N VAL A 320 8.05 -7.20 6.28
CA VAL A 320 8.79 -6.01 6.71
C VAL A 320 8.01 -4.73 6.40
N SER A 321 6.89 -4.85 5.69
CA SER A 321 6.05 -3.72 5.30
C SER A 321 4.98 -3.44 6.35
N SER A 322 5.10 -2.30 7.05
CA SER A 322 4.08 -1.83 7.99
C SER A 322 2.73 -1.57 7.29
N ILE A 323 2.77 -1.15 6.03
CA ILE A 323 1.57 -0.94 5.20
C ILE A 323 0.85 -2.26 4.97
N LEU A 324 1.58 -3.28 4.50
CA LEU A 324 1.00 -4.60 4.28
C LEU A 324 0.47 -5.20 5.58
N MET A 325 1.21 -5.07 6.68
CA MET A 325 0.75 -5.49 8.00
C MET A 325 -0.54 -4.78 8.40
N THR A 326 -0.62 -3.46 8.24
CA THR A 326 -1.83 -2.69 8.53
C THR A 326 -3.02 -3.16 7.68
N GLN A 327 -2.80 -3.45 6.41
CA GLN A 327 -3.84 -3.95 5.51
C GLN A 327 -4.31 -5.35 5.91
N MET A 328 -3.39 -6.26 6.27
CA MET A 328 -3.72 -7.62 6.72
C MET A 328 -4.52 -7.58 8.03
N VAL A 329 -4.02 -6.88 9.03
CA VAL A 329 -4.67 -6.74 10.35
C VAL A 329 -6.02 -6.05 10.23
N GLY A 330 -6.10 -5.01 9.40
CA GLY A 330 -7.32 -4.25 9.16
C GLY A 330 -8.51 -5.09 8.65
N ARG A 331 -8.25 -6.28 8.10
CA ARG A 331 -9.33 -7.19 7.63
C ARG A 331 -10.19 -7.75 8.76
N ALA A 332 -9.62 -7.98 9.95
CA ALA A 332 -10.36 -8.45 11.11
C ALA A 332 -10.87 -7.32 12.04
N LEU A 333 -10.43 -6.09 11.82
CA LEU A 333 -10.70 -4.99 12.75
C LEU A 333 -12.04 -4.29 12.55
N ARG A 334 -13.01 -4.90 11.86
CA ARG A 334 -14.36 -4.32 11.77
C ARG A 334 -15.06 -4.37 13.12
N GLY A 335 -15.31 -3.20 13.71
CA GLY A 335 -16.03 -3.06 14.97
C GLY A 335 -17.57 -3.17 14.84
N PRO A 336 -18.30 -3.20 15.95
CA PRO A 336 -19.76 -3.30 15.95
C PRO A 336 -20.46 -2.23 15.13
N GLU A 337 -20.00 -0.98 15.21
CA GLU A 337 -20.57 0.13 14.43
C GLU A 337 -20.33 0.01 12.91
N ALA A 338 -19.35 -0.81 12.52
CA ALA A 338 -19.06 -1.14 11.13
C ALA A 338 -19.59 -2.53 10.71
N GLY A 339 -20.49 -3.12 11.51
CA GLY A 339 -21.12 -4.42 11.24
C GLY A 339 -20.25 -5.64 11.57
N GLY A 340 -19.16 -5.45 12.29
CA GLY A 340 -18.23 -6.50 12.68
C GLY A 340 -18.33 -6.89 14.16
N THR A 341 -17.19 -7.23 14.79
CA THR A 341 -17.10 -7.83 16.12
C THR A 341 -16.52 -6.86 17.15
N ALA A 342 -16.85 -7.03 18.45
CA ALA A 342 -16.32 -6.19 19.52
C ALA A 342 -14.81 -6.40 19.75
N SER A 343 -14.30 -7.60 19.49
CA SER A 343 -12.88 -7.92 19.56
C SER A 343 -12.45 -8.76 18.37
N ALA A 344 -11.19 -8.62 17.98
CA ALA A 344 -10.58 -9.34 16.87
C ALA A 344 -9.24 -9.94 17.30
N TYR A 345 -9.01 -11.20 16.92
CA TYR A 345 -7.74 -11.88 17.18
C TYR A 345 -6.76 -11.64 16.03
N ILE A 346 -5.55 -11.28 16.41
CA ILE A 346 -4.43 -11.12 15.49
C ILE A 346 -3.37 -12.15 15.91
N VAL A 347 -3.28 -13.22 15.14
CA VAL A 347 -2.49 -14.41 15.48
C VAL A 347 -1.29 -14.48 14.54
N SER A 348 -0.10 -14.39 15.10
CA SER A 348 1.18 -14.46 14.37
C SER A 348 1.84 -15.82 14.56
N PHE A 349 2.39 -16.36 13.46
CA PHE A 349 3.26 -17.52 13.49
C PHE A 349 4.69 -17.04 13.27
N VAL A 350 5.51 -17.11 14.32
CA VAL A 350 6.84 -16.53 14.39
C VAL A 350 7.90 -17.61 14.19
N ASP A 351 8.66 -17.45 13.12
CA ASP A 351 9.74 -18.37 12.75
C ASP A 351 11.10 -17.81 13.22
N HIS A 352 12.11 -18.66 13.37
CA HIS A 352 13.49 -18.25 13.65
C HIS A 352 14.21 -17.90 12.35
N TRP A 353 15.00 -16.83 12.40
CA TRP A 353 15.76 -16.34 11.26
C TRP A 353 17.23 -16.14 11.64
N ASN A 354 18.14 -16.61 10.79
CA ASN A 354 19.59 -16.56 11.05
C ASN A 354 20.16 -15.14 11.05
N GLU A 355 19.46 -14.18 10.43
CA GLU A 355 19.84 -12.78 10.47
C GLU A 355 18.71 -11.91 11.06
N HIS A 356 19.09 -10.78 11.65
CA HIS A 356 18.15 -9.84 12.20
C HIS A 356 17.44 -9.07 11.09
N ILE A 357 16.23 -9.55 10.72
CA ILE A 357 15.29 -8.80 9.91
C ILE A 357 14.33 -8.07 10.85
N ALA A 358 14.06 -6.79 10.55
CA ALA A 358 13.04 -6.03 11.25
C ALA A 358 11.63 -6.42 10.75
N TRP A 359 11.20 -7.65 11.09
CA TRP A 359 9.82 -8.05 10.84
C TRP A 359 8.86 -7.18 11.61
N VAL A 360 7.76 -6.77 10.96
CA VAL A 360 6.75 -5.93 11.60
C VAL A 360 5.97 -6.75 12.62
N ASN A 361 6.04 -6.33 13.89
CA ASN A 361 5.17 -6.86 14.93
C ASN A 361 3.81 -6.15 14.83
N PRO A 362 2.68 -6.87 14.68
CA PRO A 362 1.35 -6.25 14.59
C PRO A 362 0.96 -5.43 15.84
N GLU A 363 1.50 -5.73 17.02
CA GLU A 363 1.27 -4.95 18.24
C GLU A 363 1.79 -3.51 18.10
N SER A 364 2.93 -3.33 17.42
CA SER A 364 3.55 -2.02 17.23
C SER A 364 2.64 -1.01 16.50
N LEU A 365 1.67 -1.48 15.72
CA LEU A 365 0.69 -0.64 15.05
C LEU A 365 -0.24 0.08 16.04
N PHE A 366 -0.37 -0.42 17.28
CA PHE A 366 -1.31 0.05 18.29
C PHE A 366 -0.64 0.74 19.49
N ASP A 367 0.69 0.71 19.59
CA ASP A 367 1.43 1.23 20.75
C ASP A 367 1.42 2.77 20.90
N GLY A 368 0.69 3.47 20.06
CA GLY A 368 0.44 4.91 20.21
C GLY A 368 1.64 5.84 19.99
N ASN A 369 2.83 5.29 19.74
CA ASN A 369 4.00 5.97 19.22
C ASN A 369 3.98 6.03 17.68
N ASN A 370 2.89 5.62 17.07
CA ASN A 370 2.55 5.88 15.69
C ASN A 370 2.01 7.33 15.47
N ASP A 371 2.53 8.30 16.17
CA ASP A 371 2.94 9.51 15.51
C ASP A 371 4.03 9.05 14.54
N PHE A 372 3.70 9.02 13.25
CA PHE A 372 4.63 8.71 12.15
C PHE A 372 5.79 9.72 12.05
N ARG A 373 6.08 10.39 13.13
CA ARG A 373 7.25 11.20 13.46
C ARG A 373 8.10 10.44 14.47
N ASP A 374 8.39 9.17 14.22
CA ASP A 374 9.33 8.44 15.07
C ASP A 374 10.75 8.90 14.75
N ASN A 375 11.14 9.98 15.42
CA ASN A 375 12.49 10.50 15.49
C ASN A 375 13.34 9.66 16.46
N ASP A 376 13.30 8.32 16.36
CA ASP A 376 14.30 7.50 17.04
C ASP A 376 15.60 7.54 16.21
N PRO A 377 16.65 8.25 16.67
CA PRO A 377 17.90 8.42 15.93
C PRO A 377 18.62 7.09 15.66
N GLU A 378 18.40 6.06 16.49
CA GLU A 378 18.99 4.73 16.28
C GLU A 378 18.25 3.91 15.25
N ARG A 379 16.92 4.04 15.17
CA ARG A 379 16.10 3.41 14.14
C ARG A 379 16.33 4.09 12.79
N ILE A 380 16.39 5.42 12.78
CA ILE A 380 16.75 6.22 11.61
C ILE A 380 18.16 5.85 11.11
N LYS A 381 19.15 5.62 11.98
CA LYS A 381 20.49 5.17 11.58
C LYS A 381 20.50 3.78 10.95
N ARG A 382 19.62 2.87 11.39
CA ARG A 382 19.48 1.53 10.77
C ARG A 382 18.75 1.59 9.44
N GLU A 383 17.69 2.39 9.32
CA GLU A 383 16.96 2.63 8.07
C GLU A 383 17.80 3.42 7.06
N LEU A 384 18.54 4.44 7.48
CA LEU A 384 19.43 5.24 6.62
C LEU A 384 20.56 4.42 5.96
N ARG A 385 21.04 3.34 6.58
CA ARG A 385 22.04 2.46 5.94
C ARG A 385 21.49 1.70 4.73
N MET A 386 20.17 1.54 4.61
CA MET A 386 19.52 0.73 3.57
C MET A 386 18.85 1.54 2.46
N ILE A 387 18.46 2.78 2.75
CA ILE A 387 17.80 3.69 1.80
C ILE A 387 18.75 4.16 0.67
N ALA A 388 20.08 4.01 0.83
CA ALA A 388 21.06 4.58 -0.07
C ALA A 388 20.95 4.08 -1.52
N ILE A 389 20.55 2.82 -1.78
CA ILE A 389 20.50 2.26 -3.15
C ILE A 389 19.23 2.69 -3.88
N SER A 390 18.08 2.64 -3.24
CA SER A 390 16.83 3.10 -3.86
C SER A 390 16.81 4.62 -4.10
N LYS A 391 17.46 5.41 -3.25
CA LYS A 391 17.66 6.85 -3.48
C LYS A 391 18.58 7.13 -4.66
N ILE A 392 19.55 6.30 -4.96
CA ILE A 392 20.43 6.44 -6.11
C ILE A 392 19.65 6.21 -7.41
N GLU A 393 18.78 5.22 -7.47
CA GLU A 393 17.92 4.97 -8.64
C GLU A 393 16.92 6.10 -8.87
N GLU A 394 16.38 6.68 -7.81
CA GLU A 394 15.46 7.81 -7.93
C GLU A 394 16.18 9.13 -8.24
N PHE A 395 17.37 9.36 -7.67
CA PHE A 395 18.20 10.50 -8.01
C PHE A 395 18.68 10.42 -9.47
N ALA A 396 19.00 9.21 -9.94
CA ALA A 396 19.28 8.95 -11.35
C ALA A 396 18.06 9.25 -12.23
N SER A 397 16.84 8.90 -11.81
CA SER A 397 15.62 9.18 -12.57
C SER A 397 15.23 10.66 -12.58
N ILE A 398 15.59 11.42 -11.55
CA ILE A 398 15.38 12.89 -11.48
C ILE A 398 16.43 13.61 -12.33
N LEU A 399 17.65 13.09 -12.38
CA LEU A 399 18.71 13.61 -13.25
C LEU A 399 18.46 13.29 -14.72
N ASP A 400 17.76 12.19 -15.03
CA ASP A 400 17.41 11.77 -16.39
C ASP A 400 16.49 12.77 -17.11
N ASP A 401 15.70 13.56 -16.35
CA ASP A 401 14.89 14.65 -16.92
C ASP A 401 15.65 15.97 -17.11
N SER A 402 16.90 16.10 -16.61
CA SER A 402 17.65 17.35 -16.61
C SER A 402 19.10 17.29 -17.12
N VAL A 403 19.67 16.10 -17.26
CA VAL A 403 21.07 15.90 -17.68
C VAL A 403 21.15 14.77 -18.72
N ASP A 404 21.93 14.99 -19.79
CA ASP A 404 22.21 13.96 -20.80
C ASP A 404 22.98 12.77 -20.17
N THR A 405 22.23 11.74 -19.78
CA THR A 405 22.75 10.51 -19.15
C THR A 405 23.17 9.45 -20.16
N SER A 406 23.16 9.77 -21.46
CA SER A 406 23.47 8.82 -22.54
C SER A 406 24.86 8.16 -22.42
N ALA A 407 25.79 8.77 -21.67
CA ALA A 407 27.09 8.17 -21.33
C ALA A 407 27.02 7.15 -20.19
N LEU A 408 26.04 7.26 -19.29
CA LEU A 408 25.85 6.36 -18.13
C LEU A 408 25.12 5.07 -18.49
N GLU A 409 24.26 5.10 -19.51
CA GLU A 409 23.52 3.91 -19.99
C GLU A 409 24.42 2.80 -20.59
N LYS A 410 25.68 3.11 -20.86
CA LYS A 410 26.62 2.17 -21.49
C LYS A 410 27.35 1.26 -20.53
N VAL A 411 27.24 1.44 -19.22
CA VAL A 411 27.92 0.59 -18.23
C VAL A 411 26.91 -0.36 -17.60
N PRO A 412 27.03 -1.68 -17.82
CA PRO A 412 26.14 -2.66 -17.18
C PRO A 412 26.20 -2.52 -15.65
N PHE A 413 25.03 -2.45 -15.02
CA PHE A 413 24.89 -2.29 -13.56
C PHE A 413 25.62 -3.38 -12.77
N GLU A 414 25.71 -4.59 -13.33
CA GLU A 414 26.37 -5.76 -12.75
C GLU A 414 27.91 -5.61 -12.59
N GLN A 415 28.50 -4.58 -13.18
CA GLN A 415 29.95 -4.31 -13.12
C GLN A 415 30.31 -3.17 -12.15
N ARG A 416 29.36 -2.64 -11.40
CA ARG A 416 29.60 -1.52 -10.49
C ARG A 416 29.95 -2.02 -9.10
N ILE A 417 31.22 -1.88 -8.69
CA ILE A 417 31.69 -2.22 -7.36
C ILE A 417 31.67 -0.95 -6.49
N PRO A 418 30.98 -0.93 -5.34
CA PRO A 418 31.00 0.22 -4.46
C PRO A 418 32.38 0.34 -3.81
N VAL A 419 33.03 1.49 -3.93
CA VAL A 419 34.38 1.75 -3.40
C VAL A 419 34.38 2.68 -2.18
N GLY A 420 33.25 3.35 -1.92
CA GLY A 420 33.11 4.23 -0.77
C GLY A 420 31.77 4.96 -0.71
N MET A 421 31.61 5.75 0.32
CA MET A 421 30.44 6.59 0.52
C MET A 421 30.88 7.99 0.92
N TYR A 422 30.34 8.99 0.26
CA TYR A 422 30.50 10.40 0.61
C TYR A 422 29.28 10.85 1.40
N ALA A 423 29.52 11.45 2.58
CA ALA A 423 28.47 12.01 3.41
C ALA A 423 28.72 13.50 3.60
N PHE A 424 27.71 14.32 3.40
CA PHE A 424 27.80 15.76 3.69
C PHE A 424 26.54 16.26 4.39
N THR A 425 26.69 17.24 5.23
CA THR A 425 25.62 17.92 5.93
C THR A 425 25.67 19.39 5.56
N TYR A 426 24.53 20.00 5.27
CA TYR A 426 24.45 21.45 5.16
C TYR A 426 23.36 21.99 6.09
N LEU A 427 23.62 23.19 6.63
CA LEU A 427 22.69 23.90 7.49
C LEU A 427 21.88 24.87 6.63
N GLU A 428 20.56 24.77 6.70
CA GLU A 428 19.68 25.72 6.06
C GLU A 428 19.58 27.02 6.90
N GLU A 429 19.29 28.17 6.28
CA GLU A 429 19.06 29.44 7.01
C GLU A 429 17.95 29.33 8.10
N SER A 430 17.08 28.33 7.97
CA SER A 430 16.05 27.97 8.95
C SER A 430 16.60 27.33 10.23
N GLY A 431 17.89 26.97 10.25
CA GLY A 431 18.54 26.26 11.36
C GLY A 431 18.31 24.76 11.37
N MET A 432 17.82 24.17 10.28
CA MET A 432 17.69 22.72 10.12
C MET A 432 18.90 22.13 9.39
N ASP A 433 19.46 21.05 9.98
CA ASP A 433 20.54 20.27 9.38
C ASP A 433 20.00 19.28 8.37
N HIS A 434 20.57 19.27 7.17
CA HIS A 434 20.29 18.28 6.11
C HIS A 434 21.53 17.43 5.87
N ALA A 435 21.43 16.12 6.14
CA ALA A 435 22.49 15.16 5.92
C ALA A 435 22.23 14.35 4.66
N TYR A 436 23.22 14.30 3.77
CA TYR A 436 23.17 13.51 2.53
C TYR A 436 24.32 12.53 2.47
N GLN A 437 24.08 11.37 1.87
CA GLN A 437 25.09 10.34 1.64
C GLN A 437 25.01 9.89 0.20
N VAL A 438 26.16 9.82 -0.48
CA VAL A 438 26.28 9.38 -1.88
C VAL A 438 27.27 8.21 -1.94
N MET A 439 26.85 7.10 -2.54
CA MET A 439 27.71 5.96 -2.76
C MET A 439 28.57 6.15 -4.02
N VAL A 440 29.84 5.89 -3.90
CA VAL A 440 30.82 5.99 -5.00
C VAL A 440 31.18 4.60 -5.48
N TYR A 441 31.06 4.37 -6.78
CA TYR A 441 31.40 3.11 -7.42
C TYR A 441 32.78 3.22 -8.12
N ASP A 442 33.43 2.08 -8.38
CA ASP A 442 34.68 2.00 -9.11
C ASP A 442 34.61 2.70 -10.48
N SER A 443 33.51 2.52 -11.20
CA SER A 443 33.25 3.15 -12.49
C SER A 443 33.08 4.68 -12.43
N THR A 444 32.83 5.24 -11.25
CA THR A 444 32.63 6.68 -11.01
C THR A 444 33.75 7.30 -10.17
N GLN A 445 34.78 6.54 -9.82
CA GLN A 445 35.86 7.00 -8.93
C GLN A 445 36.59 8.23 -9.46
N ALA A 446 36.86 8.30 -10.77
CA ALA A 446 37.50 9.47 -11.38
C ALA A 446 36.58 10.70 -11.30
N ALA A 447 35.32 10.56 -11.67
CA ALA A 447 34.33 11.64 -11.58
C ALA A 447 34.11 12.10 -10.12
N TYR A 448 34.21 11.17 -9.15
CA TYR A 448 34.17 11.52 -7.73
C TYR A 448 35.39 12.33 -7.30
N GLN A 449 36.60 11.99 -7.77
CA GLN A 449 37.79 12.77 -7.48
C GLN A 449 37.71 14.17 -8.10
N ASP A 450 37.27 14.27 -9.35
CA ASP A 450 37.01 15.54 -10.00
C ASP A 450 35.98 16.41 -9.24
N LEU A 451 34.92 15.78 -8.72
CA LEU A 451 33.94 16.46 -7.88
C LEU A 451 34.57 16.96 -6.57
N MET A 452 35.36 16.13 -5.90
CA MET A 452 36.03 16.51 -4.65
C MET A 452 36.98 17.70 -4.83
N GLU A 453 37.70 17.76 -5.97
CA GLU A 453 38.57 18.85 -6.30
C GLU A 453 37.80 20.14 -6.66
N ALA A 454 36.57 19.97 -7.22
CA ALA A 454 35.73 21.12 -7.58
C ALA A 454 34.87 21.64 -6.41
N LEU A 455 34.69 20.87 -5.35
CA LEU A 455 33.79 21.22 -4.22
C LEU A 455 34.14 22.57 -3.58
N PRO A 456 35.41 22.94 -3.28
CA PRO A 456 35.74 24.24 -2.70
C PRO A 456 35.27 25.42 -3.59
N ALA A 457 35.54 25.34 -4.88
CA ALA A 457 35.09 26.38 -5.82
C ALA A 457 33.54 26.42 -5.95
N LEU A 458 32.90 25.30 -5.83
CA LEU A 458 31.45 25.19 -5.88
C LEU A 458 30.81 25.81 -4.62
N PHE A 459 31.34 25.53 -3.43
CA PHE A 459 30.91 26.16 -2.18
C PHE A 459 31.13 27.68 -2.19
N ASP A 460 32.26 28.14 -2.68
CA ASP A 460 32.55 29.57 -2.88
C ASP A 460 31.52 30.24 -3.81
N SER A 461 31.10 29.55 -4.87
CA SER A 461 30.11 30.07 -5.83
C SER A 461 28.71 30.22 -5.23
N PHE A 462 28.37 29.41 -4.22
CA PHE A 462 27.10 29.48 -3.49
C PHE A 462 27.17 30.33 -2.22
N ALA A 463 28.31 30.99 -1.93
CA ALA A 463 28.58 31.73 -0.69
C ALA A 463 28.36 30.86 0.59
N ILE A 464 28.62 29.55 0.50
CA ILE A 464 28.56 28.62 1.63
C ILE A 464 29.93 28.68 2.32
N SER A 465 29.96 29.09 3.59
CA SER A 465 31.21 29.12 4.39
C SER A 465 31.63 27.69 4.81
N GLU A 466 32.93 27.44 4.85
CA GLU A 466 33.51 26.24 5.46
C GLU A 466 33.40 26.29 7.00
N GLU A 467 32.23 26.09 7.58
CA GLU A 467 32.07 25.82 9.02
C GLU A 467 31.47 24.45 9.27
#